data_26863b5c1e7915d1ff013febe7cb3fde
#
_entry.id   26863b5c1e7915d1ff013febe7cb3fde
#
_cell.length_a   1.000
_cell.length_b   1.000
_cell.length_c   1.000
_cell.angle_alpha   90.00
_cell.angle_beta   90.00
_cell.angle_gamma   90.00
#
_symmetry.space_group_name_H-M   'P 1'
#
loop_
_entity.id
_entity.type
_entity.pdbx_description
1 polymer ?
#
loop_
_entity_poly.entity_id
_entity_poly.type
_entity_poly.pdbx_seq_one_letter_code
_entity_poly.pdbx_strand_id
1 'polypeptide(L)'
;MGRVQDRVAIVTGAASGIGEASAIRLAEEGAKVVCADLNLAGAEATAKKIEAMGLVASAYQTDIADSDQCDALAADTLKRYGSIDILVNNAGVNLPGTFHETSNEIIQKTLQVNVAGMMYLSRACIPQMLKQKSGSIVNMSSINGLVSEPFLTVYSASKGAVVMFTRGVALDYAKLGIRCNAICPGWVDTPINYAHADLLGGLKKVYDGISSFQPIGRPGEPREIAHLVLFLASDEASFITGSVISADGGMSAM
;
A
#
# COMPACT_ATOMS: atom_id res chain seq x y z
N MET A 1 10.54 -4.50 -23.28
CA MET A 1 9.47 -3.56 -22.96
C MET A 1 9.08 -3.85 -21.52
N GLY A 2 9.00 -2.85 -20.65
CA GLY A 2 8.66 -3.05 -19.22
C GLY A 2 7.21 -3.51 -19.05
N ARG A 3 6.91 -4.23 -17.95
CA ARG A 3 5.59 -4.82 -17.66
C ARG A 3 4.49 -3.78 -17.46
N VAL A 4 4.86 -2.53 -17.12
CA VAL A 4 3.95 -1.38 -16.93
C VAL A 4 4.45 -0.16 -17.70
N GLN A 5 5.02 -0.40 -18.89
CA GLN A 5 5.62 0.62 -19.74
C GLN A 5 4.65 1.78 -20.01
N ASP A 6 5.13 3.01 -19.81
CA ASP A 6 4.42 4.28 -19.98
C ASP A 6 3.17 4.50 -19.11
N ARG A 7 2.83 3.58 -18.22
CA ARG A 7 1.73 3.74 -17.27
C ARG A 7 2.07 4.75 -16.19
N VAL A 8 1.08 5.49 -15.72
CA VAL A 8 1.19 6.46 -14.63
C VAL A 8 0.73 5.80 -13.34
N ALA A 9 1.61 5.76 -12.35
CA ALA A 9 1.38 5.15 -11.06
C ALA A 9 1.43 6.18 -9.92
N ILE A 10 0.42 6.19 -9.05
CA ILE A 10 0.46 6.89 -7.77
C ILE A 10 0.78 5.85 -6.70
N VAL A 11 1.81 6.09 -5.89
CA VAL A 11 2.18 5.26 -4.75
C VAL A 11 2.15 6.10 -3.49
N THR A 12 1.29 5.76 -2.53
CA THR A 12 1.22 6.43 -1.23
C THR A 12 2.11 5.76 -0.18
N GLY A 13 2.60 6.54 0.79
CA GLY A 13 3.59 6.05 1.75
C GLY A 13 4.92 5.73 1.08
N ALA A 14 5.26 6.50 0.03
CA ALA A 14 6.42 6.23 -0.82
C ALA A 14 7.75 6.71 -0.24
N ALA A 15 7.76 7.32 0.94
CA ALA A 15 8.98 7.79 1.59
C ALA A 15 9.85 6.66 2.18
N SER A 16 9.30 5.46 2.39
CA SER A 16 10.04 4.35 3.02
C SER A 16 9.38 2.99 2.79
N GLY A 17 10.09 1.92 3.14
CA GLY A 17 9.56 0.56 3.25
C GLY A 17 8.93 0.02 1.96
N ILE A 18 7.75 -0.59 2.08
CA ILE A 18 7.05 -1.22 0.95
C ILE A 18 6.66 -0.17 -0.11
N GLY A 19 6.27 1.05 0.30
CA GLY A 19 5.91 2.12 -0.62
C GLY A 19 7.08 2.57 -1.50
N GLU A 20 8.23 2.84 -0.89
CA GLU A 20 9.47 3.16 -1.58
C GLU A 20 9.88 2.04 -2.56
N ALA A 21 9.92 0.79 -2.06
CA ALA A 21 10.28 -0.36 -2.88
C ALA A 21 9.30 -0.56 -4.06
N SER A 22 8.00 -0.33 -3.84
CA SER A 22 6.97 -0.42 -4.88
C SER A 22 7.12 0.67 -5.94
N ALA A 23 7.39 1.92 -5.52
CA ALA A 23 7.65 3.04 -6.42
C ALA A 23 8.86 2.76 -7.33
N ILE A 24 9.97 2.33 -6.74
CA ILE A 24 11.18 1.95 -7.49
C ILE A 24 10.88 0.79 -8.44
N ARG A 25 10.20 -0.27 -7.98
CA ARG A 25 9.96 -1.46 -8.78
C ARG A 25 9.04 -1.19 -9.98
N LEU A 26 8.01 -0.35 -9.81
CA LEU A 26 7.15 0.08 -10.90
C LEU A 26 7.91 0.92 -11.92
N ALA A 27 8.77 1.83 -11.47
CA ALA A 27 9.61 2.65 -12.34
C ALA A 27 10.60 1.79 -13.16
N GLU A 28 11.26 0.80 -12.53
CA GLU A 28 12.16 -0.16 -13.21
C GLU A 28 11.46 -0.87 -14.39
N GLU A 29 10.14 -1.00 -14.35
CA GLU A 29 9.32 -1.62 -15.40
C GLU A 29 8.60 -0.60 -16.31
N GLY A 30 9.08 0.65 -16.30
CA GLY A 30 8.69 1.69 -17.25
C GLY A 30 7.52 2.56 -16.82
N ALA A 31 7.02 2.47 -15.59
CA ALA A 31 6.00 3.40 -15.10
C ALA A 31 6.58 4.79 -14.84
N LYS A 32 5.74 5.82 -15.03
CA LYS A 32 5.95 7.18 -14.51
C LYS A 32 5.34 7.22 -13.10
N VAL A 33 6.15 7.46 -12.07
CA VAL A 33 5.72 7.26 -10.69
C VAL A 33 5.56 8.58 -9.95
N VAL A 34 4.42 8.77 -9.31
CA VAL A 34 4.19 9.82 -8.31
C VAL A 34 4.41 9.22 -6.93
N CYS A 35 5.50 9.59 -6.29
CA CYS A 35 5.85 9.24 -4.92
C CYS A 35 5.10 10.17 -3.97
N ALA A 36 3.97 9.75 -3.42
CA ALA A 36 3.15 10.56 -2.53
C ALA A 36 3.37 10.15 -1.06
N ASP A 37 3.64 11.12 -0.21
CA ASP A 37 3.85 10.88 1.22
C ASP A 37 3.55 12.15 2.05
N LEU A 38 3.21 11.99 3.32
CA LEU A 38 3.16 13.09 4.28
C LEU A 38 4.56 13.71 4.49
N ASN A 39 5.60 12.86 4.49
CA ASN A 39 7.01 13.24 4.55
C ASN A 39 7.53 13.56 3.14
N LEU A 40 7.40 14.83 2.72
CA LEU A 40 7.87 15.27 1.41
C LEU A 40 9.35 14.96 1.16
N ALA A 41 10.21 15.19 2.14
CA ALA A 41 11.66 14.95 1.98
C ALA A 41 11.98 13.48 1.69
N GLY A 42 11.26 12.55 2.33
CA GLY A 42 11.37 11.11 2.04
C GLY A 42 10.84 10.75 0.65
N ALA A 43 9.70 11.32 0.24
CA ALA A 43 9.15 11.12 -1.10
C ALA A 43 10.11 11.67 -2.19
N GLU A 44 10.71 12.83 -1.96
CA GLU A 44 11.75 13.40 -2.86
C GLU A 44 13.00 12.51 -2.93
N ALA A 45 13.42 11.92 -1.80
CA ALA A 45 14.56 11.02 -1.79
C ALA A 45 14.28 9.77 -2.65
N THR A 46 13.07 9.22 -2.56
CA THR A 46 12.62 8.09 -3.41
C THR A 46 12.56 8.49 -4.89
N ALA A 47 11.96 9.63 -5.21
CA ALA A 47 11.89 10.14 -6.58
C ALA A 47 13.29 10.34 -7.17
N LYS A 48 14.22 10.95 -6.42
CA LYS A 48 15.63 11.13 -6.84
C LYS A 48 16.35 9.80 -7.09
N LYS A 49 16.08 8.75 -6.30
CA LYS A 49 16.63 7.40 -6.58
C LYS A 49 16.17 6.87 -7.93
N ILE A 50 14.88 7.07 -8.25
CA ILE A 50 14.31 6.65 -9.54
C ILE A 50 14.89 7.47 -10.69
N GLU A 51 14.97 8.79 -10.53
CA GLU A 51 15.55 9.69 -11.54
C GLU A 51 17.03 9.41 -11.81
N ALA A 52 17.80 9.05 -10.77
CA ALA A 52 19.21 8.66 -10.91
C ALA A 52 19.42 7.39 -11.76
N MET A 53 18.38 6.56 -11.92
CA MET A 53 18.38 5.41 -12.85
C MET A 53 17.95 5.78 -14.28
N GLY A 54 17.74 7.10 -14.56
CA GLY A 54 17.24 7.56 -15.85
C GLY A 54 15.73 7.33 -16.07
N LEU A 55 14.98 7.07 -14.99
CA LEU A 55 13.55 6.78 -15.03
C LEU A 55 12.73 8.00 -14.59
N VAL A 56 11.40 7.95 -14.74
CA VAL A 56 10.52 9.10 -14.51
C VAL A 56 9.81 8.98 -13.17
N ALA A 57 10.05 9.93 -12.29
CA ALA A 57 9.32 10.06 -11.03
C ALA A 57 9.03 11.54 -10.68
N SER A 58 8.15 11.73 -9.71
CA SER A 58 7.95 13.00 -9.03
C SER A 58 7.53 12.76 -7.59
N ALA A 59 7.85 13.69 -6.71
CA ALA A 59 7.38 13.67 -5.33
C ALA A 59 6.16 14.58 -5.18
N TYR A 60 5.27 14.19 -4.26
CA TYR A 60 4.08 14.98 -3.90
C TYR A 60 3.81 14.86 -2.40
N GLN A 61 3.69 16.00 -1.70
CA GLN A 61 3.29 15.99 -0.31
C GLN A 61 1.79 15.79 -0.19
N THR A 62 1.36 14.78 0.55
CA THR A 62 -0.07 14.49 0.73
C THR A 62 -0.32 13.87 2.10
N ASP A 63 -1.24 14.45 2.86
CA ASP A 63 -1.91 13.75 3.94
C ASP A 63 -3.12 13.03 3.37
N ILE A 64 -3.07 11.70 3.28
CA ILE A 64 -4.20 10.92 2.75
C ILE A 64 -5.42 10.95 3.67
N ALA A 65 -5.27 11.34 4.93
CA ALA A 65 -6.38 11.54 5.86
C ALA A 65 -7.24 12.78 5.50
N ASP A 66 -6.74 13.64 4.61
CA ASP A 66 -7.42 14.82 4.09
C ASP A 66 -7.94 14.56 2.67
N SER A 67 -9.27 14.62 2.49
CA SER A 67 -9.91 14.33 1.20
C SER A 67 -9.54 15.34 0.11
N ASP A 68 -9.37 16.61 0.47
CA ASP A 68 -9.06 17.68 -0.49
C ASP A 68 -7.63 17.53 -1.01
N GLN A 69 -6.69 17.09 -0.17
CA GLN A 69 -5.34 16.76 -0.60
C GLN A 69 -5.31 15.50 -1.49
N CYS A 70 -6.16 14.51 -1.24
CA CYS A 70 -6.31 13.36 -2.13
C CYS A 70 -6.84 13.77 -3.52
N ASP A 71 -7.84 14.63 -3.55
CA ASP A 71 -8.40 15.17 -4.80
C ASP A 71 -7.34 16.01 -5.56
N ALA A 72 -6.57 16.84 -4.86
CA ALA A 72 -5.47 17.61 -5.43
C ALA A 72 -4.35 16.71 -6.01
N LEU A 73 -3.94 15.66 -5.29
CA LEU A 73 -2.94 14.69 -5.78
C LEU A 73 -3.38 14.04 -7.09
N ALA A 74 -4.64 13.58 -7.17
CA ALA A 74 -5.17 12.98 -8.39
C ALA A 74 -5.23 13.99 -9.55
N ALA A 75 -5.68 15.23 -9.28
CA ALA A 75 -5.77 16.29 -10.29
C ALA A 75 -4.38 16.70 -10.82
N ASP A 76 -3.40 16.89 -9.95
CA ASP A 76 -2.03 17.25 -10.33
C ASP A 76 -1.32 16.12 -11.07
N THR A 77 -1.55 14.86 -10.67
CA THR A 77 -1.04 13.69 -11.42
C THR A 77 -1.59 13.70 -12.84
N LEU A 78 -2.90 13.88 -12.98
CA LEU A 78 -3.55 13.94 -14.29
C LEU A 78 -3.03 15.12 -15.14
N LYS A 79 -2.90 16.30 -14.56
CA LYS A 79 -2.33 17.50 -15.22
C LYS A 79 -0.90 17.26 -15.70
N ARG A 80 -0.08 16.56 -14.91
CA ARG A 80 1.34 16.34 -15.21
C ARG A 80 1.59 15.23 -16.23
N TYR A 81 0.84 14.14 -16.15
CA TYR A 81 1.13 12.92 -16.91
C TYR A 81 0.02 12.49 -17.87
N GLY A 82 -1.18 13.08 -17.77
CA GLY A 82 -2.30 12.85 -18.70
C GLY A 82 -3.16 11.60 -18.40
N SER A 83 -2.72 10.73 -17.47
CA SER A 83 -3.46 9.53 -17.08
C SER A 83 -3.24 9.18 -15.59
N ILE A 84 -4.05 8.26 -15.08
CA ILE A 84 -3.83 7.53 -13.82
C ILE A 84 -4.18 6.08 -14.10
N ASP A 85 -3.17 5.24 -14.23
CA ASP A 85 -3.33 3.84 -14.64
C ASP A 85 -3.24 2.88 -13.47
N ILE A 86 -2.42 3.23 -12.47
CA ILE A 86 -2.11 2.41 -11.31
C ILE A 86 -2.24 3.27 -10.05
N LEU A 87 -2.98 2.76 -9.07
CA LEU A 87 -3.02 3.32 -7.71
C LEU A 87 -2.55 2.28 -6.71
N VAL A 88 -1.48 2.58 -5.97
CA VAL A 88 -0.99 1.77 -4.85
C VAL A 88 -1.32 2.50 -3.55
N ASN A 89 -2.39 2.10 -2.90
CA ASN A 89 -2.77 2.56 -1.56
C ASN A 89 -1.94 1.81 -0.51
N ASN A 90 -0.75 2.33 -0.22
CA ASN A 90 0.18 1.71 0.73
C ASN A 90 0.33 2.50 2.03
N ALA A 91 0.12 3.82 2.02
CA ALA A 91 0.22 4.62 3.23
C ALA A 91 -0.67 4.08 4.35
N GLY A 92 -0.12 4.04 5.56
CA GLY A 92 -0.82 3.55 6.73
C GLY A 92 -0.02 3.77 8.01
N VAL A 93 -0.70 3.59 9.13
CA VAL A 93 -0.10 3.66 10.47
C VAL A 93 -0.41 2.39 11.24
N ASN A 94 0.55 1.98 12.09
CA ASN A 94 0.36 0.93 13.08
C ASN A 94 0.64 1.54 14.46
N LEU A 95 -0.41 1.73 15.26
CA LEU A 95 -0.37 2.31 16.59
C LEU A 95 -0.81 1.23 17.59
N PRO A 96 0.12 0.32 17.97
CA PRO A 96 -0.22 -0.83 18.79
C PRO A 96 -0.47 -0.43 20.26
N GLY A 97 -1.27 -1.24 20.93
CA GLY A 97 -1.57 -1.07 22.36
C GLY A 97 -2.66 -2.00 22.85
N THR A 98 -2.78 -2.11 24.18
CA THR A 98 -3.86 -2.86 24.82
C THR A 98 -5.19 -2.16 24.56
N PHE A 99 -6.19 -2.87 24.03
CA PHE A 99 -7.40 -2.23 23.49
C PHE A 99 -8.14 -1.34 24.50
N HIS A 100 -8.31 -1.78 25.75
CA HIS A 100 -9.05 -0.99 26.76
C HIS A 100 -8.29 0.28 27.23
N GLU A 101 -6.99 0.40 26.90
CA GLU A 101 -6.15 1.58 27.17
C GLU A 101 -5.98 2.45 25.91
N THR A 102 -6.47 1.99 24.76
CA THR A 102 -6.34 2.73 23.51
C THR A 102 -7.25 3.96 23.51
N SER A 103 -6.68 5.16 23.33
CA SER A 103 -7.44 6.38 23.30
C SER A 103 -8.30 6.53 22.05
N ASN A 104 -9.36 7.35 22.12
CA ASN A 104 -10.20 7.66 20.96
C ASN A 104 -9.42 8.28 19.81
N GLU A 105 -8.39 9.09 20.11
CA GLU A 105 -7.52 9.71 19.10
C GLU A 105 -6.73 8.67 18.30
N ILE A 106 -6.22 7.64 18.97
CA ILE A 106 -5.52 6.52 18.32
C ILE A 106 -6.50 5.75 17.42
N ILE A 107 -7.70 5.44 17.91
CA ILE A 107 -8.74 4.76 17.14
C ILE A 107 -9.07 5.59 15.90
N GLN A 108 -9.41 6.86 16.09
CA GLN A 108 -9.79 7.77 15.00
C GLN A 108 -8.65 7.92 13.98
N LYS A 109 -7.41 8.17 14.43
CA LYS A 109 -6.26 8.31 13.55
C LYS A 109 -6.00 7.04 12.73
N THR A 110 -6.08 5.87 13.36
CA THR A 110 -5.87 4.59 12.66
C THR A 110 -6.93 4.39 11.57
N LEU A 111 -8.21 4.63 11.87
CA LEU A 111 -9.29 4.47 10.90
C LEU A 111 -9.24 5.56 9.82
N GLN A 112 -8.92 6.80 10.18
CA GLN A 112 -8.84 7.90 9.24
C GLN A 112 -7.73 7.69 8.21
N VAL A 113 -6.54 7.26 8.65
CA VAL A 113 -5.43 7.02 7.73
C VAL A 113 -5.61 5.70 6.96
N ASN A 114 -5.81 4.57 7.67
CA ASN A 114 -5.75 3.27 7.03
C ASN A 114 -7.00 2.92 6.21
N VAL A 115 -8.15 3.55 6.51
CA VAL A 115 -9.42 3.23 5.87
C VAL A 115 -9.93 4.42 5.06
N ALA A 116 -10.25 5.56 5.71
CA ALA A 116 -10.84 6.69 5.02
C ALA A 116 -9.89 7.27 3.96
N GLY A 117 -8.61 7.43 4.27
CA GLY A 117 -7.62 7.98 3.33
C GLY A 117 -7.48 7.15 2.05
N MET A 118 -7.41 5.81 2.18
CA MET A 118 -7.44 4.91 1.02
C MET A 118 -8.72 5.09 0.19
N MET A 119 -9.88 5.24 0.85
CA MET A 119 -11.17 5.45 0.16
C MET A 119 -11.21 6.80 -0.55
N TYR A 120 -10.70 7.88 0.06
CA TYR A 120 -10.66 9.21 -0.54
C TYR A 120 -9.84 9.21 -1.83
N LEU A 121 -8.62 8.68 -1.80
CA LEU A 121 -7.76 8.68 -2.97
C LEU A 121 -8.28 7.73 -4.06
N SER A 122 -8.84 6.57 -3.70
CA SER A 122 -9.49 5.68 -4.67
C SER A 122 -10.65 6.39 -5.36
N ARG A 123 -11.50 7.10 -4.59
CA ARG A 123 -12.61 7.89 -5.13
C ARG A 123 -12.11 8.99 -6.10
N ALA A 124 -11.00 9.64 -5.78
CA ALA A 124 -10.41 10.68 -6.63
C ALA A 124 -9.85 10.12 -7.94
N CYS A 125 -9.27 8.91 -7.93
CA CYS A 125 -8.63 8.30 -9.11
C CYS A 125 -9.62 7.58 -10.04
N ILE A 126 -10.64 6.91 -9.51
CA ILE A 126 -11.60 6.08 -10.27
C ILE A 126 -12.26 6.83 -11.44
N PRO A 127 -12.72 8.10 -11.34
CA PRO A 127 -13.31 8.80 -12.46
C PRO A 127 -12.41 8.88 -13.70
N GLN A 128 -11.10 9.03 -13.51
CA GLN A 128 -10.16 9.02 -14.62
C GLN A 128 -9.97 7.61 -15.20
N MET A 129 -9.84 6.59 -14.34
CA MET A 129 -9.75 5.19 -14.77
C MET A 129 -11.01 4.77 -15.59
N LEU A 130 -12.20 5.26 -15.20
CA LEU A 130 -13.44 5.03 -15.94
C LEU A 130 -13.39 5.65 -17.35
N LYS A 131 -12.87 6.87 -17.51
CA LYS A 131 -12.68 7.51 -18.83
C LYS A 131 -11.71 6.71 -19.70
N GLN A 132 -10.68 6.14 -19.09
CA GLN A 132 -9.68 5.30 -19.74
C GLN A 132 -10.19 3.88 -20.03
N LYS A 133 -11.29 3.45 -19.38
CA LYS A 133 -11.80 2.07 -19.37
C LYS A 133 -10.71 1.06 -18.95
N SER A 134 -9.80 1.49 -18.12
CA SER A 134 -8.65 0.72 -17.63
C SER A 134 -8.13 1.31 -16.34
N GLY A 135 -7.76 0.45 -15.38
CA GLY A 135 -7.14 0.85 -14.14
C GLY A 135 -6.78 -0.35 -13.27
N SER A 136 -5.75 -0.21 -12.45
CA SER A 136 -5.39 -1.19 -11.43
C SER A 136 -5.20 -0.51 -10.08
N ILE A 137 -5.98 -0.94 -9.09
CA ILE A 137 -5.87 -0.49 -7.70
C ILE A 137 -5.29 -1.63 -6.87
N VAL A 138 -4.19 -1.38 -6.17
CA VAL A 138 -3.55 -2.32 -5.26
C VAL A 138 -3.59 -1.73 -3.85
N ASN A 139 -4.33 -2.36 -2.97
CA ASN A 139 -4.51 -1.92 -1.59
C ASN A 139 -3.60 -2.73 -0.65
N MET A 140 -2.80 -2.04 0.15
CA MET A 140 -1.95 -2.67 1.16
C MET A 140 -2.75 -2.93 2.43
N SER A 141 -3.20 -4.17 2.59
CA SER A 141 -3.77 -4.66 3.83
C SER A 141 -2.64 -5.12 4.76
N SER A 142 -2.80 -6.21 5.41
CA SER A 142 -1.86 -6.92 6.28
C SER A 142 -2.38 -8.33 6.47
N ILE A 143 -1.54 -9.25 6.91
CA ILE A 143 -2.01 -10.52 7.47
C ILE A 143 -3.02 -10.26 8.61
N ASN A 144 -2.86 -9.14 9.32
CA ASN A 144 -3.79 -8.68 10.34
C ASN A 144 -5.16 -8.23 9.81
N GLY A 145 -5.37 -8.20 8.51
CA GLY A 145 -6.69 -8.10 7.89
C GLY A 145 -7.43 -9.44 7.78
N LEU A 146 -6.76 -10.56 8.03
CA LEU A 146 -7.28 -11.92 7.96
C LEU A 146 -7.26 -12.63 9.32
N VAL A 147 -6.18 -12.44 10.08
CA VAL A 147 -6.00 -12.92 11.46
C VAL A 147 -5.60 -11.74 12.34
N SER A 148 -5.57 -11.90 13.65
CA SER A 148 -5.16 -10.81 14.55
C SER A 148 -4.00 -11.24 15.44
N GLU A 149 -3.17 -10.27 15.82
CA GLU A 149 -2.06 -10.43 16.75
C GLU A 149 -2.31 -9.61 18.01
N PRO A 150 -1.66 -9.96 19.15
CA PRO A 150 -1.74 -9.16 20.36
C PRO A 150 -1.37 -7.70 20.14
N PHE A 151 -2.04 -6.79 20.85
CA PHE A 151 -1.86 -5.33 20.80
C PHE A 151 -2.28 -4.65 19.47
N LEU A 152 -2.84 -5.37 18.50
CA LEU A 152 -3.18 -4.85 17.17
C LEU A 152 -4.69 -4.78 16.88
N THR A 153 -5.56 -4.77 17.89
CA THR A 153 -7.03 -4.82 17.70
C THR A 153 -7.55 -3.76 16.72
N VAL A 154 -7.18 -2.49 16.91
CA VAL A 154 -7.65 -1.39 16.05
C VAL A 154 -7.00 -1.47 14.66
N TYR A 155 -5.71 -1.80 14.61
CA TYR A 155 -5.00 -2.00 13.36
C TYR A 155 -5.61 -3.14 12.54
N SER A 156 -5.86 -4.30 13.15
CA SER A 156 -6.50 -5.47 12.51
C SER A 156 -7.88 -5.12 11.97
N ALA A 157 -8.71 -4.42 12.76
CA ALA A 157 -10.00 -3.94 12.29
C ALA A 157 -9.88 -3.04 11.05
N SER A 158 -8.90 -2.11 11.05
CA SER A 158 -8.65 -1.23 9.92
C SER A 158 -8.20 -2.01 8.66
N LYS A 159 -7.35 -3.04 8.83
CA LYS A 159 -6.86 -3.85 7.71
C LYS A 159 -7.90 -4.85 7.20
N GLY A 160 -8.81 -5.33 8.06
CA GLY A 160 -10.01 -6.05 7.64
C GLY A 160 -10.96 -5.20 6.79
N ALA A 161 -11.11 -3.89 7.13
CA ALA A 161 -11.89 -2.96 6.32
C ALA A 161 -11.27 -2.78 4.91
N VAL A 162 -9.95 -2.72 4.77
CA VAL A 162 -9.24 -2.69 3.47
C VAL A 162 -9.60 -3.90 2.61
N VAL A 163 -9.66 -5.10 3.21
CA VAL A 163 -10.04 -6.36 2.52
C VAL A 163 -11.45 -6.23 1.94
N MET A 164 -12.42 -5.81 2.73
CA MET A 164 -13.81 -5.72 2.27
C MET A 164 -14.02 -4.58 1.29
N PHE A 165 -13.37 -3.42 1.47
CA PHE A 165 -13.38 -2.34 0.50
C PHE A 165 -12.85 -2.79 -0.87
N THR A 166 -11.75 -3.53 -0.89
CA THR A 166 -11.16 -4.09 -2.12
C THR A 166 -12.17 -4.93 -2.91
N ARG A 167 -12.91 -5.80 -2.22
CA ARG A 167 -13.95 -6.64 -2.84
C ARG A 167 -15.11 -5.80 -3.37
N GLY A 168 -15.55 -4.80 -2.62
CA GLY A 168 -16.61 -3.88 -3.06
C GLY A 168 -16.23 -3.15 -4.34
N VAL A 169 -15.07 -2.49 -4.37
CA VAL A 169 -14.58 -1.78 -5.57
C VAL A 169 -14.42 -2.73 -6.76
N ALA A 170 -13.92 -3.95 -6.55
CA ALA A 170 -13.79 -4.93 -7.61
C ALA A 170 -15.15 -5.28 -8.23
N LEU A 171 -16.19 -5.50 -7.40
CA LEU A 171 -17.54 -5.82 -7.88
C LEU A 171 -18.18 -4.66 -8.66
N ASP A 172 -18.00 -3.43 -8.16
CA ASP A 172 -18.59 -2.24 -8.77
C ASP A 172 -17.97 -1.90 -10.14
N TYR A 173 -16.67 -2.14 -10.32
CA TYR A 173 -15.92 -1.60 -11.46
C TYR A 173 -15.28 -2.63 -12.38
N ALA A 174 -15.35 -3.94 -12.10
CA ALA A 174 -14.74 -4.97 -12.95
C ALA A 174 -15.22 -4.91 -14.42
N LYS A 175 -16.53 -4.77 -14.63
CA LYS A 175 -17.13 -4.65 -15.98
C LYS A 175 -16.75 -3.36 -16.70
N LEU A 176 -16.18 -2.39 -15.98
CA LEU A 176 -15.75 -1.09 -16.48
C LEU A 176 -14.25 -1.02 -16.74
N GLY A 177 -13.56 -2.17 -16.65
CA GLY A 177 -12.14 -2.30 -16.94
C GLY A 177 -11.21 -1.94 -15.78
N ILE A 178 -11.72 -1.80 -14.54
CA ILE A 178 -10.89 -1.48 -13.37
C ILE A 178 -10.78 -2.72 -12.50
N ARG A 179 -9.54 -3.08 -12.14
CA ARG A 179 -9.24 -4.15 -11.20
C ARG A 179 -8.87 -3.56 -9.84
N CYS A 180 -9.26 -4.23 -8.76
CA CYS A 180 -8.91 -3.84 -7.41
C CYS A 180 -8.54 -5.11 -6.61
N ASN A 181 -7.32 -5.16 -6.07
CA ASN A 181 -6.81 -6.30 -5.31
C ASN A 181 -6.11 -5.85 -4.03
N ALA A 182 -6.10 -6.70 -3.02
CA ALA A 182 -5.40 -6.47 -1.76
C ALA A 182 -4.20 -7.41 -1.61
N ILE A 183 -3.13 -6.90 -1.03
CA ILE A 183 -2.00 -7.67 -0.56
C ILE A 183 -2.05 -7.69 0.97
N CYS A 184 -1.82 -8.86 1.56
CA CYS A 184 -1.72 -9.09 3.00
C CYS A 184 -0.30 -9.55 3.34
N PRO A 185 0.65 -8.61 3.57
CA PRO A 185 1.99 -8.98 3.99
C PRO A 185 1.98 -9.56 5.42
N GLY A 186 2.89 -10.51 5.68
CA GLY A 186 3.29 -10.88 7.03
C GLY A 186 4.22 -9.85 7.66
N TRP A 187 5.15 -10.33 8.50
CA TRP A 187 6.17 -9.46 9.06
C TRP A 187 7.22 -9.11 8.01
N VAL A 188 7.23 -7.86 7.57
CA VAL A 188 8.20 -7.29 6.63
C VAL A 188 9.09 -6.29 7.36
N ASP A 189 10.40 -6.29 7.08
CA ASP A 189 11.36 -5.38 7.71
C ASP A 189 11.13 -3.93 7.25
N THR A 190 10.31 -3.23 8.03
CA THR A 190 9.90 -1.84 7.75
C THR A 190 9.66 -1.07 9.04
N PRO A 191 9.83 0.26 9.04
CA PRO A 191 9.62 1.10 10.22
C PRO A 191 8.22 1.01 10.85
N ILE A 192 7.19 0.65 10.07
CA ILE A 192 5.80 0.54 10.57
C ILE A 192 5.66 -0.52 11.69
N ASN A 193 6.59 -1.49 11.75
CA ASN A 193 6.56 -2.58 12.70
C ASN A 193 7.35 -2.32 14.00
N TYR A 194 8.13 -1.22 14.05
CA TYR A 194 9.05 -1.00 15.19
C TYR A 194 8.31 -0.80 16.51
N ALA A 195 7.24 0.01 16.53
CA ALA A 195 6.46 0.22 17.74
C ALA A 195 5.78 -1.08 18.25
N HIS A 196 5.37 -1.96 17.35
CA HIS A 196 4.85 -3.28 17.73
C HIS A 196 5.96 -4.19 18.27
N ALA A 197 7.12 -4.19 17.62
CA ALA A 197 8.27 -4.94 18.07
C ALA A 197 8.69 -4.55 19.51
N ASP A 198 8.66 -3.25 19.82
CA ASP A 198 9.01 -2.75 21.16
C ASP A 198 8.09 -3.35 22.24
N LEU A 199 6.78 -3.46 21.99
CA LEU A 199 5.83 -4.13 22.89
C LEU A 199 6.07 -5.64 23.03
N LEU A 200 6.68 -6.26 22.02
CA LEU A 200 7.04 -7.69 22.01
C LEU A 200 8.43 -7.95 22.62
N GLY A 201 9.15 -6.92 23.04
CA GLY A 201 10.46 -6.99 23.66
C GLY A 201 11.63 -6.67 22.72
N GLY A 202 11.35 -5.97 21.62
CA GLY A 202 12.31 -5.42 20.67
C GLY A 202 12.52 -6.28 19.40
N LEU A 203 13.00 -5.64 18.34
CA LEU A 203 13.20 -6.27 17.02
C LEU A 203 14.04 -7.54 17.08
N LYS A 204 15.12 -7.54 17.87
CA LYS A 204 15.97 -8.73 18.00
C LYS A 204 15.19 -9.94 18.49
N LYS A 205 14.36 -9.75 19.53
CA LYS A 205 13.55 -10.85 20.08
C LYS A 205 12.51 -11.35 19.08
N VAL A 206 11.89 -10.44 18.34
CA VAL A 206 10.95 -10.80 17.27
C VAL A 206 11.65 -11.63 16.20
N TYR A 207 12.82 -11.21 15.74
CA TYR A 207 13.55 -11.91 14.68
C TYR A 207 14.11 -13.26 15.12
N ASP A 208 14.61 -13.35 16.36
CA ASP A 208 15.07 -14.63 16.94
C ASP A 208 13.92 -15.66 17.05
N GLY A 209 12.68 -15.20 17.26
CA GLY A 209 11.51 -16.05 17.39
C GLY A 209 10.63 -16.15 16.12
N ILE A 210 11.00 -15.51 15.02
CA ILE A 210 10.12 -15.31 13.87
C ILE A 210 9.61 -16.62 13.24
N SER A 211 10.42 -17.67 13.25
CA SER A 211 10.04 -18.99 12.73
C SER A 211 8.86 -19.63 13.46
N SER A 212 8.53 -19.15 14.66
CA SER A 212 7.38 -19.65 15.44
C SER A 212 6.04 -19.14 14.93
N PHE A 213 6.02 -18.04 14.18
CA PHE A 213 4.79 -17.45 13.64
C PHE A 213 4.87 -17.14 12.13
N GLN A 214 6.06 -17.14 11.53
CA GLN A 214 6.28 -16.96 10.09
C GLN A 214 7.20 -18.09 9.59
N PRO A 215 6.63 -19.19 9.07
CA PRO A 215 7.34 -20.45 8.77
C PRO A 215 8.58 -20.33 7.88
N ILE A 216 8.62 -19.31 6.99
CA ILE A 216 9.80 -19.05 6.15
C ILE A 216 11.06 -18.71 6.99
N GLY A 217 10.90 -18.36 8.28
CA GLY A 217 11.98 -18.22 9.25
C GLY A 217 12.76 -16.90 9.19
N ARG A 218 12.27 -15.91 8.44
CA ARG A 218 12.86 -14.57 8.35
C ARG A 218 11.82 -13.50 8.10
N PRO A 219 12.10 -12.21 8.39
CA PRO A 219 11.25 -11.13 7.90
C PRO A 219 11.24 -11.11 6.38
N GLY A 220 10.12 -10.66 5.79
CA GLY A 220 10.05 -10.32 4.39
C GLY A 220 10.84 -9.04 4.10
N GLU A 221 11.33 -8.90 2.88
CA GLU A 221 11.93 -7.66 2.40
C GLU A 221 10.88 -6.81 1.67
N PRO A 222 10.92 -5.47 1.77
CA PRO A 222 10.00 -4.60 1.04
C PRO A 222 9.91 -4.90 -0.46
N ARG A 223 11.05 -5.27 -1.08
CA ARG A 223 11.11 -5.61 -2.50
C ARG A 223 10.33 -6.88 -2.86
N GLU A 224 10.21 -7.84 -1.95
CA GLU A 224 9.41 -9.05 -2.19
C GLU A 224 7.92 -8.70 -2.33
N ILE A 225 7.43 -7.76 -1.52
CA ILE A 225 6.06 -7.24 -1.64
C ILE A 225 5.90 -6.39 -2.91
N ALA A 226 6.90 -5.57 -3.25
CA ALA A 226 6.90 -4.74 -4.45
C ALA A 226 6.80 -5.58 -5.74
N HIS A 227 7.35 -6.80 -5.79
CA HIS A 227 7.18 -7.71 -6.92
C HIS A 227 5.71 -8.11 -7.11
N LEU A 228 4.98 -8.35 -6.02
CA LEU A 228 3.55 -8.66 -6.08
C LEU A 228 2.71 -7.43 -6.45
N VAL A 229 3.10 -6.23 -5.97
CA VAL A 229 2.48 -4.97 -6.41
C VAL A 229 2.61 -4.82 -7.92
N LEU A 230 3.81 -4.99 -8.48
CA LEU A 230 4.04 -4.93 -9.92
C LEU A 230 3.21 -5.96 -10.70
N PHE A 231 3.16 -7.22 -10.24
CA PHE A 231 2.35 -8.26 -10.87
C PHE A 231 0.87 -7.84 -10.93
N LEU A 232 0.30 -7.40 -9.81
CA LEU A 232 -1.11 -6.99 -9.74
C LEU A 232 -1.39 -5.71 -10.54
N ALA A 233 -0.41 -4.81 -10.67
CA ALA A 233 -0.50 -3.61 -11.47
C ALA A 233 -0.44 -3.89 -12.98
N SER A 234 0.18 -4.97 -13.41
CA SER A 234 0.41 -5.33 -14.81
C SER A 234 -0.76 -6.08 -15.45
N ASP A 235 -0.70 -6.24 -16.78
CA ASP A 235 -1.69 -7.01 -17.55
C ASP A 235 -1.59 -8.53 -17.32
N GLU A 236 -0.51 -9.00 -16.72
CA GLU A 236 -0.38 -10.40 -16.31
C GLU A 236 -1.45 -10.80 -15.28
N ALA A 237 -1.95 -9.84 -14.50
CA ALA A 237 -3.04 -10.00 -13.55
C ALA A 237 -4.42 -9.64 -14.13
N SER A 238 -4.61 -9.66 -15.46
CA SER A 238 -5.84 -9.22 -16.14
C SER A 238 -7.10 -9.99 -15.72
N PHE A 239 -6.96 -11.22 -15.25
CA PHE A 239 -8.07 -12.04 -14.74
C PHE A 239 -8.18 -12.06 -13.21
N ILE A 240 -7.43 -11.17 -12.52
CA ILE A 240 -7.40 -11.10 -11.05
C ILE A 240 -8.01 -9.77 -10.60
N THR A 241 -9.19 -9.83 -9.95
CA THR A 241 -9.83 -8.70 -9.29
C THR A 241 -10.62 -9.19 -8.07
N GLY A 242 -10.73 -8.37 -7.02
CA GLY A 242 -11.35 -8.73 -5.74
C GLY A 242 -10.53 -9.73 -4.91
N SER A 243 -9.34 -10.07 -5.36
CA SER A 243 -8.48 -11.03 -4.67
C SER A 243 -7.78 -10.41 -3.47
N VAL A 244 -7.58 -11.25 -2.45
CA VAL A 244 -6.85 -10.95 -1.23
C VAL A 244 -5.70 -11.94 -1.17
N ILE A 245 -4.49 -11.45 -1.38
CA ILE A 245 -3.32 -12.31 -1.59
C ILE A 245 -2.38 -12.18 -0.40
N SER A 246 -2.18 -13.27 0.33
CA SER A 246 -1.19 -13.35 1.40
C SER A 246 0.22 -13.44 0.82
N ALA A 247 1.10 -12.56 1.31
CA ALA A 247 2.55 -12.58 1.06
C ALA A 247 3.25 -12.53 2.43
N ASP A 248 3.11 -13.60 3.20
CA ASP A 248 3.26 -13.60 4.65
C ASP A 248 4.23 -14.68 5.17
N GLY A 249 5.00 -15.28 4.29
CA GLY A 249 5.97 -16.31 4.67
C GLY A 249 5.34 -17.56 5.30
N GLY A 250 4.05 -17.81 5.02
CA GLY A 250 3.30 -18.94 5.54
C GLY A 250 2.58 -18.70 6.87
N MET A 251 2.55 -17.46 7.36
CA MET A 251 1.94 -17.11 8.65
C MET A 251 0.44 -17.47 8.72
N SER A 252 -0.31 -17.28 7.63
CA SER A 252 -1.73 -17.62 7.56
C SER A 252 -2.03 -19.08 7.24
N ALA A 253 -1.02 -19.90 7.01
CA ALA A 253 -1.17 -21.31 6.69
C ALA A 253 -1.06 -22.22 7.94
N MET A 254 -0.81 -21.65 9.11
CA MET A 254 -0.69 -22.35 10.40
C MET A 254 -2.06 -22.46 11.10
#